data_a2419b7d0cd413631a65be6e23d3923e
#
_entry.id   a2419b7d0cd413631a65be6e23d3923e
#
_cell.length_a   1.000
_cell.length_b   1.000
_cell.length_c   1.000
_cell.angle_alpha   90.00
_cell.angle_beta   90.00
_cell.angle_gamma   90.00
#
_symmetry.space_group_name_H-M   'P 1'
#
loop_
_entity.id
_entity.type
_entity.pdbx_description
1 polymer ?
#
loop_
_entity_poly.entity_id
_entity_poly.type
_entity_poly.pdbx_seq_one_letter_code
_entity_poly.pdbx_strand_id
1 'polypeptide(L)'
;KKINPYRVYDLQNSSRTKFYKNILFPKSNSEKWSSSETTLPENKSKDEFDKIPVLERFDHQLRFTGLETKNTLIPDFSWACSDIEKIKKENGLSNYIILFPFCSAHLTQKKWPYYNELIDLITQKFENKFEIVIAPGPSEISESTTIKAKCILDENKALNISQLSSLIKQSSFVIANDTGPAHIAAHLNVKGLTLFGSHTTGHLVSIERKYFKVIQVSDLTKLSAKKVLEKILI
;
A
#
# COMPACT_ATOMS: atom_id res chain seq x y z
N LYS A 1 -30.21 -10.44 5.66
CA LYS A 1 -29.98 -11.78 5.04
C LYS A 1 -28.93 -12.46 5.91
N LYS A 2 -29.26 -13.59 6.57
CA LYS A 2 -28.26 -14.39 7.31
C LYS A 2 -27.36 -15.05 6.27
N ILE A 3 -26.09 -14.66 6.24
CA ILE A 3 -25.05 -15.34 5.47
C ILE A 3 -24.62 -16.53 6.32
N ASN A 4 -24.74 -17.74 5.79
CA ASN A 4 -24.21 -18.96 6.41
C ASN A 4 -23.06 -19.48 5.55
N PRO A 5 -21.82 -18.99 5.74
CA PRO A 5 -20.69 -19.40 4.91
C PRO A 5 -20.28 -20.83 5.25
N TYR A 6 -19.85 -21.56 4.24
CA TYR A 6 -19.22 -22.87 4.43
C TYR A 6 -17.90 -22.73 5.19
N ARG A 7 -17.11 -21.70 4.87
CA ARG A 7 -15.84 -21.37 5.53
C ARG A 7 -15.58 -19.85 5.48
N VAL A 8 -14.91 -19.32 6.49
CA VAL A 8 -14.44 -17.94 6.58
C VAL A 8 -12.92 -17.92 6.58
N TYR A 9 -12.33 -17.10 5.75
CA TYR A 9 -10.88 -16.86 5.71
C TYR A 9 -10.59 -15.47 6.27
N ASP A 10 -10.08 -15.42 7.49
CA ASP A 10 -9.68 -14.19 8.17
C ASP A 10 -8.20 -13.91 7.87
N LEU A 11 -7.94 -13.09 6.85
CA LEU A 11 -6.59 -12.65 6.50
C LEU A 11 -6.17 -11.39 7.27
N GLN A 12 -7.12 -10.71 7.95
CA GLN A 12 -6.81 -9.53 8.74
C GLN A 12 -6.20 -9.89 10.11
N ASN A 13 -6.63 -11.01 10.70
CA ASN A 13 -6.12 -11.53 11.98
C ASN A 13 -6.09 -10.48 13.12
N SER A 14 -7.11 -9.61 13.18
CA SER A 14 -7.21 -8.53 14.17
C SER A 14 -8.05 -8.92 15.38
N SER A 15 -7.94 -8.15 16.49
CA SER A 15 -8.84 -8.29 17.64
C SER A 15 -10.31 -8.14 17.26
N ARG A 16 -10.62 -7.30 16.27
CA ARG A 16 -11.98 -7.12 15.73
C ARG A 16 -12.49 -8.39 15.05
N THR A 17 -11.68 -9.03 14.21
CA THR A 17 -12.09 -10.27 13.52
C THR A 17 -12.20 -11.44 14.51
N LYS A 18 -11.35 -11.48 15.53
CA LYS A 18 -11.46 -12.44 16.64
C LYS A 18 -12.77 -12.27 17.42
N PHE A 19 -13.21 -11.04 17.66
CA PHE A 19 -14.51 -10.75 18.25
C PHE A 19 -15.65 -11.27 17.36
N TYR A 20 -15.62 -11.02 16.06
CA TYR A 20 -16.63 -11.56 15.14
C TYR A 20 -16.64 -13.09 15.12
N LYS A 21 -15.47 -13.75 15.14
CA LYS A 21 -15.38 -15.21 15.26
C LYS A 21 -16.16 -15.72 16.47
N ASN A 22 -15.93 -15.12 17.63
CA ASN A 22 -16.55 -15.58 18.89
C ASN A 22 -18.07 -15.42 18.90
N ILE A 23 -18.63 -14.41 18.21
CA ILE A 23 -20.08 -14.19 18.14
C ILE A 23 -20.73 -15.04 17.05
N LEU A 24 -20.13 -15.08 15.85
CA LEU A 24 -20.76 -15.65 14.67
C LEU A 24 -20.47 -17.15 14.51
N PHE A 25 -19.37 -17.62 15.11
CA PHE A 25 -18.90 -19.01 15.01
C PHE A 25 -18.60 -19.55 16.40
N PRO A 26 -19.64 -19.91 17.20
CA PRO A 26 -19.43 -20.55 18.50
C PRO A 26 -18.61 -21.84 18.32
N LYS A 27 -18.03 -22.35 19.41
CA LYS A 27 -17.05 -23.46 19.41
C LYS A 27 -17.41 -24.67 18.52
N SER A 28 -18.68 -24.95 18.37
CA SER A 28 -19.19 -26.05 17.51
C SER A 28 -18.94 -25.86 16.01
N ASN A 29 -18.61 -24.65 15.55
CA ASN A 29 -18.36 -24.31 14.17
C ASN A 29 -16.98 -23.67 13.96
N SER A 30 -16.07 -23.79 14.93
CA SER A 30 -14.75 -23.14 14.89
C SER A 30 -13.87 -23.64 13.73
N GLU A 31 -14.09 -24.86 13.24
CA GLU A 31 -13.43 -25.44 12.06
C GLU A 31 -13.71 -24.68 10.76
N LYS A 32 -14.80 -23.92 10.72
CA LYS A 32 -15.15 -23.10 9.58
C LYS A 32 -14.35 -21.79 9.51
N TRP A 33 -13.59 -21.46 10.56
CA TRP A 33 -12.83 -20.21 10.64
C TRP A 33 -11.34 -20.47 10.45
N SER A 34 -10.80 -19.99 9.31
CA SER A 34 -9.37 -20.00 9.00
C SER A 34 -8.75 -18.66 9.39
N SER A 35 -7.74 -18.67 10.23
CA SER A 35 -6.96 -17.50 10.67
C SER A 35 -5.52 -17.93 10.96
N SER A 36 -4.62 -16.97 11.17
CA SER A 36 -3.24 -17.28 11.58
C SER A 36 -3.17 -18.11 12.86
N GLU A 37 -4.15 -17.97 13.78
CA GLU A 37 -4.20 -18.78 15.01
C GLU A 37 -4.64 -20.23 14.77
N THR A 38 -5.53 -20.46 13.80
CA THR A 38 -6.08 -21.81 13.51
C THR A 38 -5.26 -22.59 12.50
N THR A 39 -4.28 -21.97 11.88
CA THR A 39 -3.42 -22.55 10.84
C THR A 39 -1.93 -22.42 11.16
N LEU A 40 -1.57 -22.34 12.46
CA LEU A 40 -0.16 -22.29 12.84
C LEU A 40 0.58 -23.54 12.33
N PRO A 41 1.79 -23.38 11.79
CA PRO A 41 2.66 -24.50 11.50
C PRO A 41 2.96 -25.31 12.78
N GLU A 42 3.19 -26.61 12.64
CA GLU A 42 3.59 -27.46 13.74
C GLU A 42 4.82 -26.87 14.46
N ASN A 43 4.80 -26.91 15.79
CA ASN A 43 5.87 -26.43 16.67
C ASN A 43 6.21 -24.92 16.56
N LYS A 44 5.35 -24.09 15.96
CA LYS A 44 5.53 -22.63 15.96
C LYS A 44 4.52 -21.94 16.85
N SER A 45 4.99 -20.99 17.63
CA SER A 45 4.14 -20.02 18.34
C SER A 45 3.57 -18.98 17.37
N LYS A 46 2.49 -18.32 17.78
CA LYS A 46 1.94 -17.20 17.00
C LYS A 46 2.94 -16.06 16.82
N ASP A 47 3.73 -15.73 17.84
CA ASP A 47 4.73 -14.67 17.80
C ASP A 47 5.85 -14.95 16.80
N GLU A 48 6.23 -16.23 16.63
CA GLU A 48 7.20 -16.63 15.60
C GLU A 48 6.58 -16.57 14.21
N PHE A 49 5.32 -17.01 14.09
CA PHE A 49 4.61 -16.97 12.80
C PHE A 49 4.35 -15.54 12.34
N ASP A 50 4.06 -14.61 13.25
CA ASP A 50 3.84 -13.19 12.92
C ASP A 50 5.11 -12.45 12.46
N LYS A 51 6.31 -13.03 12.67
CA LYS A 51 7.58 -12.53 12.12
C LYS A 51 7.85 -12.96 10.67
N ILE A 52 7.05 -13.85 10.13
CA ILE A 52 7.13 -14.24 8.73
C ILE A 52 6.45 -13.16 7.85
N PRO A 53 6.95 -12.89 6.63
CA PRO A 53 6.35 -11.94 5.72
C PRO A 53 4.86 -12.19 5.48
N VAL A 54 4.06 -11.13 5.40
CA VAL A 54 2.59 -11.24 5.41
C VAL A 54 2.02 -12.09 4.28
N LEU A 55 2.59 -12.01 3.07
CA LEU A 55 2.10 -12.82 1.95
C LEU A 55 2.43 -14.30 2.11
N GLU A 56 3.56 -14.63 2.72
CA GLU A 56 3.91 -16.03 3.05
C GLU A 56 2.95 -16.60 4.10
N ARG A 57 2.56 -15.79 5.10
CA ARG A 57 1.55 -16.20 6.08
C ARG A 57 0.19 -16.44 5.44
N PHE A 58 -0.22 -15.59 4.48
CA PHE A 58 -1.46 -15.78 3.74
C PHE A 58 -1.40 -17.02 2.86
N ASP A 59 -0.30 -17.24 2.17
CA ASP A 59 -0.09 -18.43 1.33
C ASP A 59 -0.18 -19.70 2.18
N HIS A 60 0.52 -19.73 3.31
CA HIS A 60 0.45 -20.86 4.26
C HIS A 60 -0.98 -21.08 4.77
N GLN A 61 -1.67 -20.04 5.24
CA GLN A 61 -3.04 -20.12 5.76
C GLN A 61 -4.02 -20.67 4.73
N LEU A 62 -3.93 -20.21 3.49
CA LEU A 62 -4.81 -20.64 2.40
C LEU A 62 -4.53 -22.10 2.02
N ARG A 63 -3.26 -22.49 1.85
CA ARG A 63 -2.86 -23.88 1.53
C ARG A 63 -3.22 -24.86 2.64
N PHE A 64 -2.99 -24.49 3.91
CA PHE A 64 -3.34 -25.32 5.05
C PHE A 64 -4.84 -25.70 5.06
N THR A 65 -5.68 -24.83 4.52
CA THR A 65 -7.12 -25.05 4.42
C THR A 65 -7.58 -25.63 3.08
N GLY A 66 -6.65 -26.14 2.27
CA GLY A 66 -6.93 -26.88 1.04
C GLY A 66 -7.17 -26.03 -0.19
N LEU A 67 -6.82 -24.71 -0.15
CA LEU A 67 -6.89 -23.85 -1.33
C LEU A 67 -5.59 -23.92 -2.13
N GLU A 68 -5.71 -23.99 -3.45
CA GLU A 68 -4.58 -23.74 -4.34
C GLU A 68 -4.25 -22.25 -4.39
N THR A 69 -2.98 -21.91 -4.17
CA THR A 69 -2.49 -20.53 -4.20
C THR A 69 -1.49 -20.36 -5.34
N LYS A 70 -1.89 -19.66 -6.40
CA LYS A 70 -1.00 -19.38 -7.55
C LYS A 70 -0.35 -18.00 -7.47
N ASN A 71 -1.09 -17.02 -6.99
CA ASN A 71 -0.70 -15.59 -7.05
C ASN A 71 -0.56 -14.95 -5.67
N THR A 72 -0.65 -15.70 -4.57
CA THR A 72 -0.61 -15.11 -3.23
C THR A 72 0.72 -14.39 -2.96
N LEU A 73 1.85 -14.96 -3.39
CA LEU A 73 3.18 -14.37 -3.19
C LEU A 73 3.49 -13.23 -4.18
N ILE A 74 2.81 -13.22 -5.33
CA ILE A 74 2.96 -12.20 -6.37
C ILE A 74 1.56 -11.71 -6.77
N PRO A 75 0.88 -10.96 -5.90
CA PRO A 75 -0.44 -10.43 -6.20
C PRO A 75 -0.37 -9.48 -7.41
N ASP A 76 -1.34 -9.58 -8.30
CA ASP A 76 -1.57 -8.65 -9.39
C ASP A 76 -2.83 -7.83 -9.10
N PHE A 77 -2.70 -6.51 -9.06
CA PHE A 77 -3.80 -5.58 -8.81
C PHE A 77 -4.34 -4.92 -10.09
N SER A 78 -3.87 -5.33 -11.27
CA SER A 78 -4.25 -4.73 -12.56
C SER A 78 -5.74 -4.85 -12.88
N TRP A 79 -6.41 -5.87 -12.35
CA TRP A 79 -7.86 -6.06 -12.49
C TRP A 79 -8.70 -4.92 -11.88
N ALA A 80 -8.13 -4.17 -10.93
CA ALA A 80 -8.83 -3.06 -10.26
C ALA A 80 -8.80 -1.75 -11.07
N CYS A 81 -7.98 -1.67 -12.13
CA CYS A 81 -7.85 -0.45 -12.92
C CYS A 81 -9.12 -0.15 -13.73
N SER A 82 -9.46 1.13 -13.83
CA SER A 82 -10.55 1.66 -14.66
C SER A 82 -10.03 2.65 -15.69
N ASP A 83 -10.86 3.09 -16.62
CA ASP A 83 -10.55 4.20 -17.50
C ASP A 83 -10.46 5.52 -16.72
N ILE A 84 -9.39 6.30 -16.95
CA ILE A 84 -9.14 7.61 -16.36
C ILE A 84 -8.80 8.68 -17.39
N GLU A 85 -9.08 8.45 -18.68
CA GLU A 85 -8.72 9.40 -19.74
C GLU A 85 -9.39 10.76 -19.56
N LYS A 86 -10.63 10.81 -19.03
CA LYS A 86 -11.29 12.07 -18.65
C LYS A 86 -10.45 12.82 -17.60
N ILE A 87 -10.07 12.15 -16.51
CA ILE A 87 -9.30 12.75 -15.42
C ILE A 87 -7.94 13.23 -15.92
N LYS A 88 -7.26 12.45 -16.75
CA LYS A 88 -5.97 12.83 -17.33
C LYS A 88 -6.10 14.06 -18.23
N LYS A 89 -7.11 14.09 -19.11
CA LYS A 89 -7.35 15.21 -20.03
C LYS A 89 -7.69 16.49 -19.25
N GLU A 90 -8.58 16.44 -18.28
CA GLU A 90 -8.96 17.59 -17.44
C GLU A 90 -7.78 18.14 -16.63
N ASN A 91 -6.84 17.28 -16.27
CA ASN A 91 -5.64 17.64 -15.54
C ASN A 91 -4.39 17.82 -16.43
N GLY A 92 -4.49 17.64 -17.73
CA GLY A 92 -3.36 17.77 -18.66
C GLY A 92 -2.21 16.79 -18.41
N LEU A 93 -2.50 15.60 -17.86
CA LEU A 93 -1.48 14.63 -17.46
C LEU A 93 -0.98 13.81 -18.64
N SER A 94 0.32 13.85 -18.89
CA SER A 94 0.99 12.99 -19.88
C SER A 94 2.13 12.20 -19.23
N ASN A 95 3.08 12.86 -18.62
CA ASN A 95 4.28 12.27 -18.05
C ASN A 95 4.45 12.79 -16.61
N TYR A 96 4.21 11.96 -15.62
CA TYR A 96 4.14 12.42 -14.22
C TYR A 96 4.75 11.43 -13.23
N ILE A 97 5.24 12.00 -12.13
CA ILE A 97 5.62 11.28 -10.92
C ILE A 97 4.52 11.50 -9.88
N ILE A 98 4.03 10.41 -9.27
CA ILE A 98 3.01 10.51 -8.24
C ILE A 98 3.60 10.32 -6.84
N LEU A 99 3.22 11.20 -5.92
CA LEU A 99 3.66 11.18 -4.53
C LEU A 99 2.49 10.86 -3.60
N PHE A 100 2.77 10.08 -2.55
CA PHE A 100 1.81 9.79 -1.47
C PHE A 100 2.42 10.23 -0.13
N PRO A 101 2.34 11.53 0.19
CA PRO A 101 3.00 12.13 1.37
C PRO A 101 2.20 11.96 2.66
N PHE A 102 0.94 11.52 2.58
CA PHE A 102 0.04 11.43 3.72
C PHE A 102 0.07 10.05 4.36
N CYS A 103 -0.47 9.96 5.57
CA CYS A 103 -0.71 8.72 6.28
C CYS A 103 -1.87 8.93 7.27
N SER A 104 -2.39 7.84 7.84
CA SER A 104 -3.44 7.93 8.87
C SER A 104 -3.00 8.85 10.01
N ALA A 105 -3.89 9.74 10.47
CA ALA A 105 -3.60 10.78 11.45
C ALA A 105 -2.97 10.26 12.78
N HIS A 106 -3.27 9.03 13.16
CA HIS A 106 -2.73 8.38 14.36
C HIS A 106 -1.38 7.64 14.11
N LEU A 107 -0.82 7.69 12.89
CA LEU A 107 0.42 7.03 12.49
C LEU A 107 1.46 8.03 11.99
N THR A 108 1.60 9.16 12.68
CA THR A 108 2.48 10.26 12.28
C THR A 108 3.95 9.85 12.10
N GLN A 109 4.40 8.79 12.80
CA GLN A 109 5.73 8.21 12.65
C GLN A 109 6.00 7.62 11.24
N LYS A 110 4.96 7.44 10.43
CA LYS A 110 5.07 7.02 9.02
C LYS A 110 5.25 8.19 8.06
N LYS A 111 5.07 9.43 8.51
CA LYS A 111 5.09 10.61 7.67
C LYS A 111 6.53 11.10 7.48
N TRP A 112 7.02 11.05 6.24
CA TRP A 112 8.29 11.67 5.87
C TRP A 112 8.09 13.17 5.60
N PRO A 113 8.87 14.09 6.19
CA PRO A 113 8.55 15.51 6.15
C PRO A 113 9.08 16.28 4.93
N TYR A 114 9.97 15.68 4.10
CA TYR A 114 10.74 16.43 3.10
C TYR A 114 10.20 16.30 1.68
N TYR A 115 8.90 16.07 1.49
CA TYR A 115 8.29 15.94 0.14
C TYR A 115 8.44 17.22 -0.68
N ASN A 116 8.25 18.40 -0.09
CA ASN A 116 8.39 19.68 -0.82
C ASN A 116 9.85 19.91 -1.28
N GLU A 117 10.83 19.58 -0.44
CA GLU A 117 12.24 19.62 -0.83
C GLU A 117 12.54 18.62 -1.95
N LEU A 118 12.00 17.41 -1.86
CA LEU A 118 12.16 16.41 -2.93
C LEU A 118 11.55 16.87 -4.26
N ILE A 119 10.38 17.53 -4.24
CA ILE A 119 9.74 18.09 -5.43
C ILE A 119 10.67 19.11 -6.11
N ASP A 120 11.23 20.06 -5.33
CA ASP A 120 12.14 21.05 -5.85
C ASP A 120 13.38 20.40 -6.50
N LEU A 121 13.94 19.35 -5.85
CA LEU A 121 15.09 18.61 -6.37
C LEU A 121 14.77 17.76 -7.62
N ILE A 122 13.59 17.13 -7.70
CA ILE A 122 13.13 16.39 -8.89
C ILE A 122 12.96 17.35 -10.06
N THR A 123 12.28 18.47 -9.85
CA THR A 123 12.04 19.51 -10.85
C THR A 123 13.36 20.01 -11.44
N GLN A 124 14.33 20.29 -10.60
CA GLN A 124 15.66 20.71 -11.02
C GLN A 124 16.41 19.60 -11.78
N LYS A 125 16.46 18.38 -11.23
CA LYS A 125 17.23 17.27 -11.82
C LYS A 125 16.72 16.84 -13.19
N PHE A 126 15.41 16.86 -13.37
CA PHE A 126 14.77 16.39 -14.61
C PHE A 126 14.25 17.54 -15.49
N GLU A 127 14.65 18.80 -15.24
CA GLU A 127 14.38 19.97 -16.09
C GLU A 127 12.87 20.11 -16.43
N ASN A 128 11.99 19.94 -15.44
CA ASN A 128 10.52 19.96 -15.60
C ASN A 128 9.96 18.88 -16.57
N LYS A 129 10.69 17.83 -16.88
CA LYS A 129 10.23 16.74 -17.75
C LYS A 129 8.99 16.01 -17.23
N PHE A 130 8.81 16.00 -15.90
CA PHE A 130 7.71 15.32 -15.23
C PHE A 130 6.83 16.31 -14.49
N GLU A 131 5.53 16.17 -14.63
CA GLU A 131 4.60 16.81 -13.70
C GLU A 131 4.60 16.05 -12.36
N ILE A 132 4.66 16.76 -11.24
CA ILE A 132 4.59 16.14 -9.92
C ILE A 132 3.16 16.23 -9.41
N VAL A 133 2.57 15.08 -9.10
CA VAL A 133 1.17 14.98 -8.71
C VAL A 133 1.00 14.27 -7.39
N ILE A 134 -0.10 14.57 -6.71
CA ILE A 134 -0.61 13.84 -5.54
C ILE A 134 -2.07 13.46 -5.77
N ALA A 135 -2.51 12.34 -5.20
CA ALA A 135 -3.90 11.93 -5.19
C ALA A 135 -4.31 11.62 -3.73
N PRO A 136 -4.79 12.63 -2.98
CA PRO A 136 -5.12 12.49 -1.57
C PRO A 136 -6.37 11.64 -1.35
N GLY A 137 -6.44 10.96 -0.21
CA GLY A 137 -7.67 10.36 0.28
C GLY A 137 -8.69 11.42 0.73
N PRO A 138 -9.96 11.04 0.98
CA PRO A 138 -11.01 12.01 1.31
C PRO A 138 -10.69 12.91 2.52
N SER A 139 -10.02 12.37 3.54
CA SER A 139 -9.63 13.11 4.74
C SER A 139 -8.35 13.94 4.58
N GLU A 140 -7.64 13.79 3.46
CA GLU A 140 -6.33 14.40 3.19
C GLU A 140 -6.41 15.58 2.22
N ILE A 141 -7.59 15.84 1.62
CA ILE A 141 -7.77 16.89 0.61
C ILE A 141 -7.39 18.28 1.16
N SER A 142 -7.80 18.61 2.39
CA SER A 142 -7.44 19.89 3.01
C SER A 142 -5.95 20.02 3.26
N GLU A 143 -5.29 18.93 3.66
CA GLU A 143 -3.84 18.92 3.90
C GLU A 143 -3.05 18.96 2.59
N SER A 144 -3.62 18.52 1.47
CA SER A 144 -2.95 18.47 0.17
C SER A 144 -2.43 19.83 -0.32
N THR A 145 -3.05 20.94 0.13
CA THR A 145 -2.62 22.31 -0.18
C THR A 145 -1.23 22.65 0.37
N THR A 146 -0.72 21.88 1.34
CA THR A 146 0.64 22.08 1.91
C THR A 146 1.75 21.48 1.04
N ILE A 147 1.39 20.68 0.05
CA ILE A 147 2.34 20.01 -0.85
C ILE A 147 2.44 20.79 -2.17
N LYS A 148 3.64 21.07 -2.64
CA LYS A 148 3.94 21.79 -3.88
C LYS A 148 3.72 20.92 -5.14
N ALA A 149 2.67 20.11 -5.15
CA ALA A 149 2.36 19.20 -6.25
C ALA A 149 0.93 19.44 -6.72
N LYS A 150 0.66 19.09 -7.97
CA LYS A 150 -0.70 19.15 -8.52
C LYS A 150 -1.57 18.11 -7.86
N CYS A 151 -2.68 18.55 -7.26
CA CYS A 151 -3.65 17.67 -6.63
C CYS A 151 -4.63 17.11 -7.67
N ILE A 152 -4.69 15.78 -7.79
CA ILE A 152 -5.59 15.10 -8.72
C ILE A 152 -6.84 14.62 -8.00
N LEU A 153 -7.97 15.14 -8.43
CA LEU A 153 -9.29 14.82 -7.91
C LEU A 153 -10.23 14.49 -9.09
N ASP A 154 -11.32 13.82 -8.81
CA ASP A 154 -12.45 13.63 -9.73
C ASP A 154 -13.64 14.46 -9.23
N GLU A 155 -14.04 15.49 -9.96
CA GLU A 155 -15.13 16.41 -9.58
C GLU A 155 -14.98 16.95 -8.13
N ASN A 156 -13.77 17.39 -7.76
CA ASN A 156 -13.38 17.86 -6.41
C ASN A 156 -13.46 16.79 -5.30
N LYS A 157 -13.53 15.51 -5.64
CA LYS A 157 -13.52 14.39 -4.70
C LYS A 157 -12.27 13.55 -4.87
N ALA A 158 -11.87 12.89 -3.79
CA ALA A 158 -10.80 11.90 -3.87
C ALA A 158 -11.13 10.80 -4.89
N LEU A 159 -10.12 10.36 -5.61
CA LEU A 159 -10.25 9.24 -6.54
C LEU A 159 -10.73 7.98 -5.81
N ASN A 160 -11.59 7.21 -6.44
CA ASN A 160 -11.89 5.87 -5.96
C ASN A 160 -10.68 4.94 -6.20
N ILE A 161 -10.70 3.74 -5.61
CA ILE A 161 -9.57 2.80 -5.67
C ILE A 161 -9.24 2.42 -7.12
N SER A 162 -10.23 2.26 -8.00
CA SER A 162 -10.01 1.88 -9.39
C SER A 162 -9.36 3.01 -10.20
N GLN A 163 -9.82 4.24 -10.02
CA GLN A 163 -9.23 5.43 -10.61
C GLN A 163 -7.79 5.65 -10.10
N LEU A 164 -7.59 5.53 -8.77
CA LEU A 164 -6.27 5.65 -8.15
C LEU A 164 -5.31 4.59 -8.67
N SER A 165 -5.74 3.34 -8.81
CA SER A 165 -4.93 2.25 -9.36
C SER A 165 -4.50 2.54 -10.79
N SER A 166 -5.39 3.07 -11.62
CA SER A 166 -5.07 3.47 -12.99
C SER A 166 -4.10 4.65 -13.05
N LEU A 167 -4.28 5.65 -12.19
CA LEU A 167 -3.36 6.78 -12.08
C LEU A 167 -1.96 6.31 -11.66
N ILE A 168 -1.87 5.42 -10.69
CA ILE A 168 -0.61 4.80 -10.25
C ILE A 168 0.02 4.01 -11.41
N LYS A 169 -0.76 3.15 -12.08
CA LYS A 169 -0.27 2.27 -13.15
C LYS A 169 0.32 3.04 -14.33
N GLN A 170 -0.19 4.21 -14.63
CA GLN A 170 0.24 5.06 -15.75
C GLN A 170 1.31 6.08 -15.35
N SER A 171 1.72 6.14 -14.08
CA SER A 171 2.78 7.04 -13.64
C SER A 171 4.16 6.57 -14.08
N SER A 172 5.09 7.51 -14.28
CA SER A 172 6.50 7.21 -14.58
C SER A 172 7.24 6.67 -13.36
N PHE A 173 6.86 7.15 -12.17
CA PHE A 173 7.45 6.74 -10.91
C PHE A 173 6.53 7.06 -9.73
N VAL A 174 6.60 6.24 -8.68
CA VAL A 174 5.84 6.42 -7.44
C VAL A 174 6.78 6.63 -6.26
N ILE A 175 6.47 7.61 -5.39
CA ILE A 175 7.17 7.77 -4.11
C ILE A 175 6.13 7.88 -3.01
N ALA A 176 6.19 7.01 -2.02
CA ALA A 176 5.15 6.89 -1.01
C ALA A 176 5.71 6.65 0.39
N ASN A 177 5.00 7.11 1.40
CA ASN A 177 5.11 6.56 2.76
C ASN A 177 4.55 5.12 2.78
N ASP A 178 4.75 4.39 3.86
CA ASP A 178 4.11 3.08 4.10
C ASP A 178 2.59 3.22 4.25
N THR A 179 1.87 3.18 3.13
CA THR A 179 0.43 3.41 3.03
C THR A 179 -0.23 2.51 1.99
N GLY A 180 -1.57 2.47 1.96
CA GLY A 180 -2.33 1.69 0.98
C GLY A 180 -1.91 1.92 -0.48
N PRO A 181 -1.77 3.17 -0.96
CA PRO A 181 -1.28 3.44 -2.31
C PRO A 181 0.10 2.85 -2.64
N ALA A 182 1.03 2.78 -1.67
CA ALA A 182 2.32 2.12 -1.86
C ALA A 182 2.16 0.62 -2.17
N HIS A 183 1.27 -0.07 -1.46
CA HIS A 183 0.95 -1.48 -1.73
C HIS A 183 0.29 -1.66 -3.10
N ILE A 184 -0.63 -0.78 -3.48
CA ILE A 184 -1.22 -0.79 -4.83
C ILE A 184 -0.13 -0.65 -5.88
N ALA A 185 0.79 0.31 -5.74
CA ALA A 185 1.90 0.52 -6.66
C ALA A 185 2.81 -0.72 -6.77
N ALA A 186 3.16 -1.33 -5.66
CA ALA A 186 3.97 -2.56 -5.63
C ALA A 186 3.28 -3.71 -6.37
N HIS A 187 1.97 -3.91 -6.16
CA HIS A 187 1.20 -4.98 -6.78
C HIS A 187 0.72 -4.67 -8.21
N LEU A 188 0.88 -3.44 -8.67
CA LEU A 188 0.79 -3.06 -10.08
C LEU A 188 2.14 -3.19 -10.81
N ASN A 189 3.21 -3.54 -10.08
CA ASN A 189 4.57 -3.69 -10.60
C ASN A 189 5.10 -2.42 -11.29
N VAL A 190 4.73 -1.24 -10.79
CA VAL A 190 5.23 0.05 -11.28
C VAL A 190 6.59 0.38 -10.69
N LYS A 191 7.34 1.27 -11.34
CA LYS A 191 8.59 1.79 -10.78
C LYS A 191 8.30 2.69 -9.58
N GLY A 192 9.03 2.51 -8.49
CA GLY A 192 8.81 3.38 -7.34
C GLY A 192 9.62 3.05 -6.11
N LEU A 193 9.41 3.88 -5.10
CA LEU A 193 10.02 3.80 -3.78
C LEU A 193 8.95 3.92 -2.71
N THR A 194 9.11 3.17 -1.63
CA THR A 194 8.37 3.40 -0.39
C THR A 194 9.34 3.64 0.77
N LEU A 195 8.96 4.56 1.67
CA LEU A 195 9.79 5.03 2.76
C LEU A 195 9.28 4.43 4.08
N PHE A 196 10.14 3.69 4.76
CA PHE A 196 9.84 3.05 6.04
C PHE A 196 10.69 3.63 7.16
N GLY A 197 10.03 3.93 8.28
CA GLY A 197 10.68 4.18 9.57
C GLY A 197 10.85 2.89 10.36
N SER A 198 11.01 3.01 11.69
CA SER A 198 11.19 1.88 12.62
C SER A 198 9.92 1.10 12.94
N HIS A 199 8.73 1.56 12.52
CA HIS A 199 7.44 1.00 12.89
C HIS A 199 7.17 -0.40 12.32
N THR A 200 7.76 -0.72 11.16
CA THR A 200 7.73 -2.04 10.50
C THR A 200 8.82 -2.09 9.42
N THR A 201 8.92 -3.18 8.68
CA THR A 201 9.87 -3.32 7.57
C THR A 201 9.17 -3.65 6.26
N GLY A 202 9.73 -3.20 5.14
CA GLY A 202 9.22 -3.55 3.82
C GLY A 202 9.20 -5.07 3.56
N HIS A 203 10.16 -5.81 4.15
CA HIS A 203 10.19 -7.27 4.13
C HIS A 203 8.97 -7.88 4.83
N LEU A 204 8.68 -7.45 6.06
CA LEU A 204 7.57 -8.01 6.84
C LEU A 204 6.21 -7.76 6.21
N VAL A 205 6.01 -6.61 5.59
CA VAL A 205 4.77 -6.28 4.86
C VAL A 205 4.78 -6.76 3.41
N SER A 206 5.84 -7.43 2.97
CA SER A 206 5.98 -8.03 1.63
C SER A 206 5.74 -7.04 0.49
N ILE A 207 6.20 -5.79 0.61
CA ILE A 207 5.94 -4.73 -0.39
C ILE A 207 7.02 -4.65 -1.47
N GLU A 208 8.23 -5.11 -1.20
CA GLU A 208 9.33 -4.99 -2.16
C GLU A 208 9.12 -5.86 -3.40
N ARG A 209 9.34 -5.27 -4.59
CA ARG A 209 9.19 -5.92 -5.90
C ARG A 209 10.36 -5.59 -6.82
N LYS A 210 10.39 -6.22 -8.00
CA LYS A 210 11.45 -5.99 -8.99
C LYS A 210 11.66 -4.50 -9.26
N TYR A 211 10.59 -3.75 -9.46
CA TYR A 211 10.63 -2.32 -9.82
C TYR A 211 10.20 -1.39 -8.69
N PHE A 212 9.67 -1.91 -7.59
CA PHE A 212 9.23 -1.14 -6.43
C PHE A 212 10.12 -1.42 -5.23
N LYS A 213 10.89 -0.42 -4.81
CA LYS A 213 11.96 -0.57 -3.81
C LYS A 213 11.60 0.06 -2.47
N VAL A 214 12.33 -0.34 -1.44
CA VAL A 214 12.16 0.14 -0.07
C VAL A 214 13.39 0.92 0.35
N ILE A 215 13.17 2.09 0.97
CA ILE A 215 14.19 2.77 1.78
C ILE A 215 13.79 2.60 3.24
N GLN A 216 14.58 1.84 3.98
CA GLN A 216 14.36 1.58 5.40
C GLN A 216 15.34 2.40 6.23
N VAL A 217 14.82 3.19 7.18
CA VAL A 217 15.60 3.96 8.14
C VAL A 217 15.00 3.83 9.55
N SER A 218 15.79 4.10 10.59
CA SER A 218 15.28 4.10 11.96
C SER A 218 14.38 5.31 12.25
N ASP A 219 14.62 6.43 11.55
CA ASP A 219 13.92 7.69 11.75
C ASP A 219 13.78 8.43 10.42
N LEU A 220 12.54 8.58 9.94
CA LEU A 220 12.24 9.25 8.67
C LEU A 220 12.68 10.72 8.66
N THR A 221 12.73 11.39 9.79
CA THR A 221 13.21 12.80 9.87
C THR A 221 14.69 12.95 9.56
N LYS A 222 15.46 11.86 9.61
CA LYS A 222 16.90 11.82 9.26
C LYS A 222 17.17 11.40 7.82
N LEU A 223 16.13 11.02 7.06
CA LEU A 223 16.25 10.67 5.66
C LEU A 223 16.14 11.95 4.81
N SER A 224 17.24 12.45 4.26
CA SER A 224 17.21 13.66 3.42
C SER A 224 16.56 13.42 2.05
N ALA A 225 15.97 14.48 1.48
CA ALA A 225 15.40 14.46 0.13
C ALA A 225 16.43 14.08 -0.94
N LYS A 226 17.69 14.49 -0.77
CA LYS A 226 18.79 14.13 -1.67
C LYS A 226 19.02 12.63 -1.73
N LYS A 227 19.02 11.93 -0.58
CA LYS A 227 19.16 10.46 -0.55
C LYS A 227 18.00 9.74 -1.23
N VAL A 228 16.78 10.26 -1.12
CA VAL A 228 15.62 9.71 -1.82
C VAL A 228 15.76 9.96 -3.33
N LEU A 229 16.15 11.17 -3.75
CA LEU A 229 16.37 11.51 -5.17
C LEU A 229 17.41 10.60 -5.85
N GLU A 230 18.48 10.21 -5.14
CA GLU A 230 19.54 9.31 -5.65
C GLU A 230 19.00 7.90 -6.00
N LYS A 231 17.86 7.50 -5.41
CA LYS A 231 17.21 6.20 -5.64
C LYS A 231 16.11 6.25 -6.71
N ILE A 232 15.81 7.42 -7.24
CA ILE A 232 14.83 7.56 -8.33
C ILE A 232 15.49 7.12 -9.65
N LEU A 233 15.02 5.98 -10.18
CA LEU A 233 15.51 5.33 -11.40
C LEU A 233 14.40 5.38 -12.48
N ILE A 234 14.35 6.48 -13.22
CA ILE A 234 13.34 6.71 -14.28
C ILE A 234 13.94 6.39 -15.65
#